data_79c11b7b1bc8e88336739605f651b756
#
_entry.id   79c11b7b1bc8e88336739605f651b756
#
_cell.length_a   1.000
_cell.length_b   1.000
_cell.length_c   1.000
_cell.angle_alpha   90.00
_cell.angle_beta   90.00
_cell.angle_gamma   90.00
#
_symmetry.space_group_name_H-M   'P 1'
#
loop_
_entity.id
_entity.type
_entity.pdbx_description
1 polymer ?
#
loop_
_entity_poly.entity_id
_entity_poly.type
_entity_poly.pdbx_seq_one_letter_code
_entity_poly.pdbx_strand_id
1 'polypeptide(L)'
;MSRVNQHGVSLIEIVIGLAIVAIGIAWAIPNYSVWMQNTQIRNTAESIVAGLQLARSEAISRDRVVEFVLTNSSPISANEDVDIATLGSSTGKNWVARTLLSSVAGAEDYTFITGQSGSNGASSATVQATDAALALNLYAVTFNGLGRTLLINADASAPIAKLCVKSSRLSVANGARILEIDVATAGHVKMCDPTVTDVTDTRRCLSPGLRCS
;
A
#
# COMPACT_ATOMS: atom_id res chain seq x y z
N MET A 1 -19.21 -12.43 -61.65
CA MET A 1 -19.87 -12.44 -60.33
C MET A 1 -19.54 -13.73 -59.65
N SER A 2 -18.60 -13.72 -58.71
CA SER A 2 -18.21 -14.93 -57.96
C SER A 2 -19.23 -15.17 -56.83
N ARG A 3 -19.88 -16.29 -56.84
CA ARG A 3 -20.80 -16.71 -55.74
C ARG A 3 -19.96 -17.13 -54.55
N VAL A 4 -20.01 -16.36 -53.47
CA VAL A 4 -19.46 -16.75 -52.17
C VAL A 4 -20.34 -17.87 -51.64
N ASN A 5 -19.78 -19.08 -51.52
CA ASN A 5 -20.44 -20.20 -50.87
C ASN A 5 -20.58 -19.89 -49.37
N GLN A 6 -21.80 -19.65 -48.91
CA GLN A 6 -22.12 -19.54 -47.48
C GLN A 6 -22.26 -20.94 -46.90
N HIS A 7 -21.26 -21.38 -46.16
CA HIS A 7 -21.34 -22.62 -45.36
C HIS A 7 -22.03 -22.31 -44.03
N GLY A 8 -23.15 -22.90 -43.77
CA GLY A 8 -23.83 -22.84 -42.46
C GLY A 8 -23.04 -23.62 -41.41
N VAL A 9 -22.94 -23.07 -40.20
CA VAL A 9 -22.29 -23.75 -39.04
C VAL A 9 -23.26 -24.85 -38.51
N SER A 10 -22.74 -26.05 -38.25
CA SER A 10 -23.52 -27.12 -37.65
C SER A 10 -23.76 -26.86 -36.15
N LEU A 11 -24.95 -27.24 -35.65
CA LEU A 11 -25.27 -27.13 -34.22
C LEU A 11 -24.24 -27.91 -33.34
N ILE A 12 -23.78 -29.07 -33.83
CA ILE A 12 -22.78 -29.89 -33.14
C ILE A 12 -21.42 -29.13 -33.00
N GLU A 13 -21.04 -28.39 -34.03
CA GLU A 13 -19.79 -27.63 -34.06
C GLU A 13 -19.82 -26.51 -33.02
N ILE A 14 -20.96 -25.82 -32.87
CA ILE A 14 -21.14 -24.80 -31.81
C ILE A 14 -21.04 -25.42 -30.42
N VAL A 15 -21.67 -26.61 -30.20
CA VAL A 15 -21.64 -27.29 -28.91
C VAL A 15 -20.21 -27.72 -28.55
N ILE A 16 -19.47 -28.28 -29.50
CA ILE A 16 -18.07 -28.69 -29.29
C ILE A 16 -17.20 -27.44 -29.02
N GLY A 17 -17.39 -26.35 -29.76
CA GLY A 17 -16.68 -25.09 -29.55
C GLY A 17 -16.91 -24.53 -28.14
N LEU A 18 -18.17 -24.48 -27.68
CA LEU A 18 -18.52 -24.07 -26.33
C LEU A 18 -17.91 -24.96 -25.25
N ALA A 19 -17.88 -26.29 -25.46
CA ALA A 19 -17.27 -27.22 -24.52
C ALA A 19 -15.76 -26.98 -24.36
N ILE A 20 -15.03 -26.73 -25.45
CA ILE A 20 -13.60 -26.43 -25.42
C ILE A 20 -13.35 -25.09 -24.68
N VAL A 21 -14.14 -24.04 -24.96
CA VAL A 21 -14.06 -22.76 -24.31
C VAL A 21 -14.32 -22.90 -22.81
N ALA A 22 -15.34 -23.65 -22.40
CA ALA A 22 -15.67 -23.86 -20.99
C ALA A 22 -14.51 -24.52 -20.22
N ILE A 23 -13.86 -25.54 -20.82
CA ILE A 23 -12.68 -26.19 -20.23
C ILE A 23 -11.51 -25.17 -20.10
N GLY A 24 -11.26 -24.38 -21.14
CA GLY A 24 -10.22 -23.34 -21.11
C GLY A 24 -10.43 -22.31 -20.01
N ILE A 25 -11.66 -21.84 -19.83
CA ILE A 25 -12.04 -20.89 -18.77
C ILE A 25 -11.83 -21.51 -17.39
N ALA A 26 -12.23 -22.77 -17.18
CA ALA A 26 -12.07 -23.44 -15.89
C ALA A 26 -10.62 -23.51 -15.42
N TRP A 27 -9.65 -23.61 -16.32
CA TRP A 27 -8.22 -23.61 -16.00
C TRP A 27 -7.63 -22.20 -15.83
N ALA A 28 -8.22 -21.18 -16.44
CA ALA A 28 -7.74 -19.81 -16.38
C ALA A 28 -8.10 -19.08 -15.07
N ILE A 29 -9.27 -19.37 -14.48
CA ILE A 29 -9.82 -18.68 -13.32
C ILE A 29 -8.85 -18.66 -12.11
N PRO A 30 -8.25 -19.79 -11.65
CA PRO A 30 -7.40 -19.76 -10.45
C PRO A 30 -6.16 -18.88 -10.64
N ASN A 31 -5.52 -18.91 -11.80
CA ASN A 31 -4.33 -18.10 -12.09
C ASN A 31 -4.66 -16.60 -12.16
N TYR A 32 -5.82 -16.25 -12.69
CA TYR A 32 -6.29 -14.87 -12.77
C TYR A 32 -6.52 -14.27 -11.37
N SER A 33 -7.08 -15.04 -10.43
CA SER A 33 -7.32 -14.58 -9.07
C SER A 33 -6.02 -14.26 -8.32
N VAL A 34 -4.98 -15.07 -8.48
CA VAL A 34 -3.65 -14.83 -7.90
C VAL A 34 -3.01 -13.57 -8.49
N TRP A 35 -3.05 -13.43 -9.81
CA TRP A 35 -2.53 -12.25 -10.51
C TRP A 35 -3.23 -10.96 -10.04
N MET A 36 -4.56 -10.96 -9.95
CA MET A 36 -5.33 -9.80 -9.50
C MET A 36 -4.95 -9.40 -8.08
N GLN A 37 -4.82 -10.36 -7.14
CA GLN A 37 -4.45 -10.06 -5.77
C GLN A 37 -3.02 -9.52 -5.66
N ASN A 38 -2.08 -10.07 -6.42
CA ASN A 38 -0.71 -9.56 -6.48
C ASN A 38 -0.64 -8.12 -7.03
N THR A 39 -1.50 -7.80 -8.01
CA THR A 39 -1.64 -6.44 -8.52
C THR A 39 -2.20 -5.49 -7.45
N GLN A 40 -3.19 -5.94 -6.68
CA GLN A 40 -3.75 -5.14 -5.58
C GLN A 40 -2.73 -4.86 -4.46
N ILE A 41 -1.93 -5.87 -4.08
CA ILE A 41 -0.84 -5.69 -3.10
C ILE A 41 0.14 -4.64 -3.60
N ARG A 42 0.55 -4.74 -4.86
CA ARG A 42 1.50 -3.81 -5.46
C ARG A 42 0.93 -2.38 -5.53
N ASN A 43 -0.30 -2.21 -5.99
CA ASN A 43 -0.94 -0.91 -6.08
C ASN A 43 -1.07 -0.24 -4.70
N THR A 44 -1.42 -1.03 -3.65
CA THR A 44 -1.47 -0.52 -2.28
C THR A 44 -0.09 -0.09 -1.79
N ALA A 45 0.93 -0.91 -2.02
CA ALA A 45 2.30 -0.58 -1.62
C ALA A 45 2.82 0.67 -2.35
N GLU A 46 2.62 0.77 -3.67
CA GLU A 46 3.00 1.93 -4.47
C GLU A 46 2.27 3.21 -4.02
N SER A 47 0.99 3.12 -3.68
CA SER A 47 0.21 4.24 -3.14
C SER A 47 0.80 4.74 -1.82
N ILE A 48 1.15 3.84 -0.90
CA ILE A 48 1.76 4.19 0.38
C ILE A 48 3.14 4.83 0.18
N VAL A 49 3.97 4.24 -0.69
CA VAL A 49 5.29 4.80 -1.02
C VAL A 49 5.16 6.21 -1.60
N ALA A 50 4.22 6.41 -2.51
CA ALA A 50 3.96 7.73 -3.09
C ALA A 50 3.52 8.75 -2.03
N GLY A 51 2.65 8.34 -1.09
CA GLY A 51 2.21 9.18 0.03
C GLY A 51 3.35 9.57 0.98
N LEU A 52 4.22 8.60 1.32
CA LEU A 52 5.40 8.86 2.15
C LEU A 52 6.40 9.81 1.47
N GLN A 53 6.66 9.61 0.18
CA GLN A 53 7.54 10.48 -0.60
C GLN A 53 6.95 11.88 -0.75
N LEU A 54 5.65 11.99 -0.93
CA LEU A 54 4.95 13.26 -0.99
C LEU A 54 5.03 13.98 0.36
N ALA A 55 4.72 13.33 1.48
CA ALA A 55 4.84 13.93 2.81
C ALA A 55 6.26 14.44 3.07
N ARG A 56 7.28 13.68 2.68
CA ARG A 56 8.68 14.10 2.77
C ARG A 56 8.98 15.32 1.89
N SER A 57 8.53 15.33 0.65
CA SER A 57 8.78 16.45 -0.27
C SER A 57 8.07 17.73 0.18
N GLU A 58 6.85 17.61 0.71
CA GLU A 58 6.10 18.72 1.29
C GLU A 58 6.80 19.29 2.54
N ALA A 59 7.36 18.42 3.40
CA ALA A 59 8.13 18.84 4.55
C ALA A 59 9.35 19.70 4.13
N ILE A 60 10.07 19.26 3.11
CA ILE A 60 11.24 19.98 2.59
C ILE A 60 10.82 21.29 1.91
N SER A 61 9.79 21.27 1.07
CA SER A 61 9.38 22.42 0.27
C SER A 61 8.79 23.54 1.13
N ARG A 62 8.13 23.20 2.23
CA ARG A 62 7.51 24.15 3.18
C ARG A 62 8.43 24.51 4.34
N ASP A 63 9.59 23.84 4.48
CA ASP A 63 10.46 23.91 5.66
C ASP A 63 9.66 23.76 6.98
N ARG A 64 8.77 22.77 6.99
CA ARG A 64 7.86 22.51 8.12
C ARG A 64 7.77 21.02 8.41
N VAL A 65 7.22 20.72 9.56
CA VAL A 65 6.92 19.35 9.95
C VAL A 65 5.67 18.88 9.21
N VAL A 66 5.80 17.75 8.48
CA VAL A 66 4.70 17.10 7.79
C VAL A 66 4.58 15.67 8.28
N GLU A 67 3.37 15.26 8.57
CA GLU A 67 3.05 13.94 9.06
C GLU A 67 2.28 13.14 8.02
N PHE A 68 2.69 11.89 7.84
CA PHE A 68 1.97 10.86 7.09
C PHE A 68 1.25 9.97 8.08
N VAL A 69 -0.05 9.75 7.88
CA VAL A 69 -0.90 8.93 8.75
C VAL A 69 -1.62 7.87 7.94
N LEU A 70 -1.53 6.62 8.39
CA LEU A 70 -2.38 5.52 7.89
C LEU A 70 -3.76 5.59 8.53
N THR A 71 -4.81 5.34 7.76
CA THR A 71 -6.20 5.36 8.24
C THR A 71 -7.06 4.30 7.55
N ASN A 72 -8.13 3.88 8.20
CA ASN A 72 -9.21 3.08 7.60
C ASN A 72 -10.37 3.93 7.07
N SER A 73 -10.44 5.19 7.48
CA SER A 73 -11.44 6.14 7.00
C SER A 73 -11.17 6.54 5.55
N SER A 74 -12.21 6.93 4.82
CA SER A 74 -12.00 7.54 3.51
C SER A 74 -11.16 8.80 3.65
N PRO A 75 -10.23 9.08 2.73
CA PRO A 75 -9.42 10.29 2.81
C PRO A 75 -10.36 11.49 2.75
N ILE A 76 -10.23 12.31 3.75
CA ILE A 76 -11.13 13.40 4.07
C ILE A 76 -10.76 14.60 3.24
N SER A 77 -11.75 15.37 2.83
CA SER A 77 -11.57 16.67 2.20
C SER A 77 -10.98 17.67 3.20
N ALA A 78 -10.34 18.71 2.69
CA ALA A 78 -9.59 19.76 3.41
C ALA A 78 -10.30 20.47 4.58
N ASN A 79 -11.52 20.10 4.93
CA ASN A 79 -12.37 20.79 5.92
C ASN A 79 -12.58 20.03 7.24
N GLU A 80 -11.97 18.89 7.43
CA GLU A 80 -12.10 18.15 8.68
C GLU A 80 -10.76 18.17 9.42
N ASP A 81 -10.74 18.87 10.55
CA ASP A 81 -9.70 18.73 11.58
C ASP A 81 -9.75 17.30 12.09
N VAL A 82 -8.81 16.52 11.67
CA VAL A 82 -8.82 15.13 11.98
C VAL A 82 -7.79 14.82 13.04
N ASP A 83 -8.28 14.60 14.23
CA ASP A 83 -7.51 14.09 15.36
C ASP A 83 -6.89 12.72 14.99
N ILE A 84 -5.55 12.61 15.10
CA ILE A 84 -4.81 11.37 14.84
C ILE A 84 -5.31 10.24 15.69
N ALA A 85 -5.62 10.50 16.96
CA ALA A 85 -6.05 9.48 17.89
C ALA A 85 -7.34 8.78 17.43
N THR A 86 -8.17 9.47 16.64
CA THR A 86 -9.42 8.93 16.08
C THR A 86 -9.28 8.38 14.67
N LEU A 87 -8.27 8.82 13.90
CA LEU A 87 -8.07 8.43 12.49
C LEU A 87 -7.00 7.40 12.27
N GLY A 88 -5.96 7.39 13.10
CA GLY A 88 -4.81 6.53 12.90
C GLY A 88 -5.20 5.06 13.00
N SER A 89 -4.77 4.26 12.03
CA SER A 89 -4.96 2.81 12.05
C SER A 89 -3.72 2.10 11.53
N SER A 90 -3.11 1.27 12.36
CA SER A 90 -1.94 0.45 12.00
C SER A 90 -2.22 -0.57 10.88
N THR A 91 -3.49 -0.80 10.58
CA THR A 91 -3.97 -1.66 9.50
C THR A 91 -4.63 -0.88 8.38
N GLY A 92 -4.53 0.46 8.42
CA GLY A 92 -5.10 1.36 7.45
C GLY A 92 -4.52 1.15 6.05
N LYS A 93 -5.36 1.17 5.05
CA LYS A 93 -4.96 1.14 3.63
C LYS A 93 -4.97 2.53 3.00
N ASN A 94 -5.75 3.42 3.59
CA ASN A 94 -5.84 4.81 3.20
C ASN A 94 -4.74 5.59 3.92
N TRP A 95 -4.36 6.72 3.38
CA TRP A 95 -3.39 7.57 4.03
C TRP A 95 -3.71 9.05 3.83
N VAL A 96 -3.22 9.85 4.75
CA VAL A 96 -3.33 11.31 4.76
C VAL A 96 -1.95 11.90 5.02
N ALA A 97 -1.60 12.97 4.31
CA ALA A 97 -0.47 13.83 4.60
C ALA A 97 -0.98 15.19 5.11
N ARG A 98 -0.41 15.68 6.22
CA ARG A 98 -0.82 16.91 6.87
C ARG A 98 0.36 17.68 7.46
N THR A 99 0.28 19.01 7.53
CA THR A 99 1.28 19.83 8.22
C THR A 99 0.88 20.02 9.67
N LEU A 100 1.88 20.04 10.56
CA LEU A 100 1.74 20.56 11.91
C LEU A 100 1.92 22.08 11.89
N LEU A 101 0.92 22.83 12.35
CA LEU A 101 0.96 24.30 12.40
C LEU A 101 1.68 24.82 13.64
N SER A 102 1.70 24.07 14.72
CA SER A 102 2.34 24.45 15.97
C SER A 102 3.38 23.45 16.41
N SER A 103 4.53 23.96 16.91
CA SER A 103 5.56 23.15 17.57
C SER A 103 5.28 23.00 19.08
N VAL A 104 4.15 23.51 19.58
CA VAL A 104 3.78 23.45 20.99
C VAL A 104 3.00 22.16 21.23
N ALA A 105 3.54 21.28 22.06
CA ALA A 105 2.87 20.07 22.49
C ALA A 105 1.50 20.41 23.12
N GLY A 106 0.42 19.89 22.56
CA GLY A 106 -0.95 20.12 23.01
C GLY A 106 -1.77 21.15 22.22
N ALA A 107 -1.16 21.85 21.23
CA ALA A 107 -1.88 22.69 20.28
C ALA A 107 -1.77 22.01 18.88
N GLU A 108 -2.58 21.00 18.65
CA GLU A 108 -2.57 20.22 17.40
C GLU A 108 -3.42 20.90 16.34
N ASP A 109 -2.92 22.00 15.79
CA ASP A 109 -3.46 22.57 14.56
C ASP A 109 -2.83 21.87 13.35
N TYR A 110 -3.57 20.99 12.74
CA TYR A 110 -3.15 20.32 11.51
C TYR A 110 -3.80 20.95 10.30
N THR A 111 -3.03 21.10 9.23
CA THR A 111 -3.58 21.46 7.93
C THR A 111 -3.45 20.27 6.98
N PHE A 112 -4.57 19.82 6.45
CA PHE A 112 -4.63 18.79 5.43
C PHE A 112 -3.86 19.25 4.17
N ILE A 113 -2.99 18.38 3.66
CA ILE A 113 -2.30 18.58 2.38
C ILE A 113 -3.02 17.77 1.31
N THR A 114 -3.06 16.46 1.50
CA THR A 114 -3.67 15.50 0.58
C THR A 114 -3.89 14.17 1.26
N GLY A 115 -4.72 13.34 0.66
CA GLY A 115 -4.92 11.98 1.11
C GLY A 115 -5.37 11.09 -0.04
N GLN A 116 -5.15 9.80 0.08
CA GLN A 116 -5.56 8.83 -0.93
C GLN A 116 -6.17 7.59 -0.31
N SER A 117 -7.25 7.12 -0.95
CA SER A 117 -7.79 5.81 -0.62
C SER A 117 -6.94 4.72 -1.29
N GLY A 118 -6.19 3.97 -0.49
CA GLY A 118 -5.49 2.78 -0.94
C GLY A 118 -6.43 1.64 -1.32
N SER A 119 -7.73 1.81 -1.04
CA SER A 119 -8.76 0.80 -1.33
C SER A 119 -9.33 0.88 -2.74
N ASN A 120 -8.91 1.81 -3.61
CA ASN A 120 -9.35 1.86 -5.00
C ASN A 120 -8.91 0.60 -5.76
N GLY A 121 -9.73 -0.46 -5.66
CA GLY A 121 -9.48 -1.76 -6.26
C GLY A 121 -8.67 -2.75 -5.40
N ALA A 122 -8.24 -2.40 -4.20
CA ALA A 122 -7.38 -3.23 -3.34
C ALA A 122 -8.12 -3.84 -2.14
N SER A 123 -9.32 -4.35 -2.34
CA SER A 123 -10.16 -4.91 -1.26
C SER A 123 -9.50 -6.08 -0.51
N SER A 124 -8.60 -6.81 -1.14
CA SER A 124 -7.92 -7.98 -0.55
C SER A 124 -6.52 -7.69 0.02
N ALA A 125 -5.99 -6.47 -0.14
CA ALA A 125 -4.72 -6.12 0.50
C ALA A 125 -4.93 -5.78 1.98
N THR A 126 -3.99 -6.17 2.84
CA THR A 126 -3.88 -5.76 4.24
C THR A 126 -2.54 -5.10 4.48
N VAL A 127 -2.54 -4.10 5.34
CA VAL A 127 -1.32 -3.35 5.73
C VAL A 127 -1.08 -3.60 7.21
N GLN A 128 0.18 -3.70 7.60
CA GLN A 128 0.62 -3.78 8.99
C GLN A 128 1.85 -2.91 9.16
N ALA A 129 1.80 -1.94 10.05
CA ALA A 129 2.90 -1.02 10.32
C ALA A 129 3.56 -1.32 11.65
N THR A 130 4.89 -1.15 11.71
CA THR A 130 5.72 -1.35 12.90
C THR A 130 6.80 -0.29 13.00
N ASP A 131 7.36 -0.11 14.20
CA ASP A 131 8.60 0.66 14.42
C ASP A 131 9.86 -0.16 14.11
N ALA A 132 11.02 0.42 14.40
CA ALA A 132 12.31 -0.23 14.22
C ALA A 132 12.52 -1.43 15.17
N ALA A 133 11.82 -1.48 16.31
CA ALA A 133 11.84 -2.56 17.26
C ALA A 133 10.76 -3.63 17.00
N LEU A 134 10.01 -3.48 15.89
CA LEU A 134 8.91 -4.35 15.46
C LEU A 134 7.69 -4.32 16.40
N ALA A 135 7.52 -3.24 17.17
CA ALA A 135 6.29 -3.00 17.89
C ALA A 135 5.14 -2.74 16.91
N LEU A 136 3.98 -3.30 17.20
CA LEU A 136 2.76 -3.18 16.39
C LEU A 136 1.95 -1.95 16.79
N ASN A 137 0.91 -1.66 16.01
CA ASN A 137 -0.07 -0.60 16.25
C ASN A 137 0.43 0.83 16.01
N LEU A 138 1.38 0.99 15.10
CA LEU A 138 1.82 2.29 14.65
C LEU A 138 1.05 2.71 13.39
N TYR A 139 0.78 4.00 13.28
CA TYR A 139 -0.04 4.54 12.20
C TYR A 139 0.52 5.82 11.58
N ALA A 140 1.56 6.42 12.15
CA ALA A 140 2.09 7.69 11.68
C ALA A 140 3.62 7.69 11.54
N VAL A 141 4.13 8.53 10.67
CA VAL A 141 5.53 8.94 10.58
C VAL A 141 5.62 10.42 10.24
N THR A 142 6.47 11.13 10.95
CA THR A 142 6.63 12.57 10.84
C THR A 142 7.96 12.92 10.21
N PHE A 143 7.96 13.78 9.19
CA PHE A 143 9.14 14.31 8.51
C PHE A 143 9.39 15.76 8.92
N ASN A 144 10.64 16.11 9.17
CA ASN A 144 11.04 17.52 9.41
C ASN A 144 11.38 18.23 8.09
N GLY A 145 11.64 19.56 8.14
CA GLY A 145 11.99 20.38 6.97
C GLY A 145 13.27 19.94 6.24
N LEU A 146 14.09 19.07 6.83
CA LEU A 146 15.25 18.45 6.17
C LEU A 146 14.89 17.10 5.48
N GLY A 147 13.64 16.68 5.55
CA GLY A 147 13.16 15.42 5.01
C GLY A 147 13.61 14.18 5.76
N ARG A 148 14.00 14.31 7.03
CA ARG A 148 14.35 13.21 7.95
C ARG A 148 13.14 12.86 8.80
N THR A 149 13.01 11.60 9.20
CA THR A 149 11.95 11.22 10.15
C THR A 149 12.30 11.70 11.56
N LEU A 150 11.30 12.09 12.31
CA LEU A 150 11.44 12.35 13.74
C LEU A 150 11.49 11.02 14.51
N LEU A 151 12.15 11.04 15.67
CA LEU A 151 12.24 9.86 16.55
C LEU A 151 10.93 9.59 17.30
N ILE A 152 10.10 10.62 17.44
CA ILE A 152 8.81 10.59 18.11
C ILE A 152 7.85 11.46 17.29
N ASN A 153 6.67 10.96 16.99
CA ASN A 153 5.60 11.72 16.35
C ASN A 153 5.02 12.78 17.29
N ALA A 154 4.18 13.68 16.77
CA ALA A 154 3.58 14.77 17.55
C ALA A 154 2.69 14.27 18.70
N ASP A 155 2.06 13.11 18.53
CA ASP A 155 1.24 12.43 19.54
C ASP A 155 2.06 11.60 20.55
N ALA A 156 3.38 11.78 20.58
CA ALA A 156 4.33 11.00 21.37
C ALA A 156 4.43 9.50 21.00
N SER A 157 3.82 9.05 19.90
CA SER A 157 3.98 7.70 19.39
C SER A 157 5.32 7.50 18.71
N ALA A 158 5.79 6.24 18.64
CA ALA A 158 6.95 5.90 17.82
C ALA A 158 6.60 6.00 16.32
N PRO A 159 7.53 6.45 15.46
CA PRO A 159 7.30 6.54 14.03
C PRO A 159 7.26 5.16 13.38
N ILE A 160 6.49 5.04 12.31
CA ILE A 160 6.52 3.88 11.42
C ILE A 160 7.94 3.77 10.83
N ALA A 161 8.56 2.61 10.97
CA ALA A 161 9.82 2.27 10.31
C ALA A 161 9.61 1.25 9.20
N LYS A 162 8.60 0.40 9.32
CA LYS A 162 8.31 -0.66 8.34
C LYS A 162 6.82 -0.83 8.14
N LEU A 163 6.43 -1.10 6.89
CA LEU A 163 5.07 -1.47 6.53
C LEU A 163 5.09 -2.76 5.73
N CYS A 164 4.25 -3.70 6.12
CA CYS A 164 4.03 -4.93 5.40
C CYS A 164 2.70 -4.87 4.66
N VAL A 165 2.72 -5.17 3.37
CA VAL A 165 1.52 -5.26 2.53
C VAL A 165 1.38 -6.69 2.03
N LYS A 166 0.27 -7.36 2.39
CA LYS A 166 0.01 -8.75 2.05
C LYS A 166 -1.45 -8.95 1.62
N SER A 167 -1.76 -10.13 1.08
CA SER A 167 -3.15 -10.50 0.81
C SER A 167 -3.86 -10.97 2.08
N SER A 168 -5.13 -10.59 2.23
CA SER A 168 -6.03 -11.13 3.25
C SER A 168 -6.64 -12.48 2.88
N ARG A 169 -6.56 -12.87 1.61
CA ARG A 169 -7.27 -14.04 1.07
C ARG A 169 -6.36 -15.17 0.63
N LEU A 170 -5.13 -14.87 0.21
CA LEU A 170 -4.15 -15.84 -0.27
C LEU A 170 -2.90 -15.82 0.60
N SER A 171 -2.39 -17.01 0.89
CA SER A 171 -1.08 -17.16 1.52
C SER A 171 0.05 -17.14 0.48
N VAL A 172 1.29 -16.95 0.94
CA VAL A 172 2.49 -17.05 0.10
C VAL A 172 2.60 -18.42 -0.57
N ALA A 173 2.24 -19.48 0.15
CA ALA A 173 2.23 -20.84 -0.39
C ALA A 173 1.30 -21.01 -1.61
N ASN A 174 0.26 -20.18 -1.71
CA ASN A 174 -0.68 -20.14 -2.81
C ASN A 174 -0.35 -19.07 -3.87
N GLY A 175 0.90 -18.55 -3.89
CA GLY A 175 1.39 -17.60 -4.89
C GLY A 175 1.11 -16.14 -4.58
N ALA A 176 0.61 -15.80 -3.39
CA ALA A 176 0.53 -14.40 -2.97
C ALA A 176 1.91 -13.81 -2.72
N ARG A 177 2.12 -12.57 -3.15
CA ARG A 177 3.32 -11.81 -2.83
C ARG A 177 3.15 -11.07 -1.51
N ILE A 178 4.27 -10.81 -0.87
CA ILE A 178 4.38 -9.89 0.26
C ILE A 178 5.33 -8.78 -0.17
N LEU A 179 4.99 -7.55 0.15
CA LEU A 179 5.86 -6.40 -0.06
C LEU A 179 6.10 -5.71 1.27
N GLU A 180 7.34 -5.31 1.50
CA GLU A 180 7.74 -4.52 2.66
C GLU A 180 8.16 -3.13 2.18
N ILE A 181 7.82 -2.10 2.95
CA ILE A 181 8.22 -0.72 2.73
C ILE A 181 9.05 -0.33 3.94
N ASP A 182 10.32 -0.05 3.71
CA ASP A 182 11.24 0.46 4.74
C ASP A 182 11.25 1.98 4.73
N VAL A 183 11.08 2.59 5.90
CA VAL A 183 11.19 4.03 6.13
C VAL A 183 12.40 4.28 7.03
N ALA A 184 13.50 4.71 6.44
CA ALA A 184 14.73 4.99 7.18
C ALA A 184 14.68 6.34 7.91
N THR A 185 15.42 6.46 9.00
CA THR A 185 15.55 7.73 9.77
C THR A 185 16.08 8.91 8.94
N ALA A 186 16.84 8.62 7.87
CA ALA A 186 17.27 9.62 6.89
C ALA A 186 16.14 10.07 5.94
N GLY A 187 14.93 9.53 6.07
CA GLY A 187 13.77 9.80 5.23
C GLY A 187 13.75 9.04 3.91
N HIS A 188 14.63 8.07 3.70
CA HIS A 188 14.55 7.17 2.56
C HIS A 188 13.37 6.23 2.71
N VAL A 189 12.58 6.12 1.64
CA VAL A 189 11.47 5.15 1.51
C VAL A 189 11.85 4.15 0.41
N LYS A 190 11.91 2.87 0.76
CA LYS A 190 12.25 1.78 -0.16
C LYS A 190 11.22 0.68 -0.09
N MET A 191 10.69 0.27 -1.23
CA MET A 191 9.87 -0.95 -1.34
C MET A 191 10.77 -2.13 -1.65
N CYS A 192 10.59 -3.26 -0.97
CA CYS A 192 11.38 -4.47 -1.11
C CYS A 192 10.51 -5.73 -0.97
N ASP A 193 11.07 -6.88 -1.31
CA ASP A 193 10.44 -8.18 -1.20
C ASP A 193 11.13 -8.99 -0.09
N PRO A 194 10.47 -9.25 1.05
CA PRO A 194 11.07 -9.96 2.16
C PRO A 194 11.31 -11.45 1.88
N THR A 195 10.76 -11.99 0.79
CA THR A 195 10.99 -13.39 0.38
C THR A 195 12.29 -13.58 -0.39
N VAL A 196 12.90 -12.49 -0.86
CA VAL A 196 14.17 -12.51 -1.59
C VAL A 196 15.33 -12.59 -0.60
N THR A 197 16.06 -13.70 -0.61
CA THR A 197 17.20 -13.97 0.27
C THR A 197 18.57 -13.67 -0.38
N ASP A 198 18.62 -13.59 -1.72
CA ASP A 198 19.85 -13.30 -2.45
C ASP A 198 20.35 -11.88 -2.11
N VAL A 199 21.59 -11.81 -1.62
CA VAL A 199 22.23 -10.55 -1.21
C VAL A 199 22.55 -9.61 -2.37
N THR A 200 22.59 -10.13 -3.58
CA THR A 200 22.87 -9.36 -4.81
C THR A 200 21.60 -8.82 -5.46
N ASP A 201 20.43 -9.33 -5.07
CA ASP A 201 19.15 -8.87 -5.62
C ASP A 201 18.74 -7.52 -4.99
N THR A 202 18.55 -6.52 -5.83
CA THR A 202 18.17 -5.15 -5.42
C THR A 202 16.77 -5.08 -4.80
N ARG A 203 15.91 -6.09 -5.02
CA ARG A 203 14.58 -6.20 -4.44
C ARG A 203 14.60 -6.68 -2.99
N ARG A 204 15.73 -7.20 -2.52
CA ARG A 204 15.89 -7.69 -1.15
C ARG A 204 15.68 -6.57 -0.12
N CYS A 205 15.02 -6.88 0.97
CA CYS A 205 14.93 -6.01 2.13
C CYS A 205 16.26 -6.01 2.90
N LEU A 206 16.72 -4.82 3.33
CA LEU A 206 18.02 -4.66 3.99
C LEU A 206 18.04 -5.21 5.42
N SER A 207 16.90 -5.21 6.08
CA SER A 207 16.75 -5.81 7.40
C SER A 207 15.75 -6.94 7.30
N PRO A 208 16.14 -8.19 7.62
CA PRO A 208 15.17 -9.27 7.77
C PRO A 208 14.35 -8.99 9.01
N GLY A 209 13.22 -8.34 8.87
CA GLY A 209 12.60 -7.82 10.07
C GLY A 209 11.14 -8.11 10.26
N LEU A 210 10.28 -7.75 9.37
CA LEU A 210 8.89 -8.07 9.56
C LEU A 210 8.64 -9.49 9.07
N ARG A 211 8.42 -10.42 10.01
CA ARG A 211 7.64 -11.58 9.64
C ARG A 211 6.24 -11.05 9.36
N CYS A 212 5.98 -10.74 8.09
CA CYS A 212 4.65 -10.55 7.56
C CYS A 212 3.90 -11.90 7.69
N SER A 213 3.66 -12.34 8.92
CA SER A 213 2.96 -13.60 9.23
C SER A 213 1.46 -13.41 9.16
#